data_a313b3955a9d2b9ef23609aa43c0fc78
#
_entry.id   a313b3955a9d2b9ef23609aa43c0fc78
#
_cell.length_a   1.000
_cell.length_b   1.000
_cell.length_c   1.000
_cell.angle_alpha   90.00
_cell.angle_beta   90.00
_cell.angle_gamma   90.00
#
_symmetry.space_group_name_H-M   'P 1'
#
loop_
_entity.id
_entity.type
_entity.pdbx_description
1 polymer ?
#
loop_
_entity_poly.entity_id
_entity_poly.type
_entity_poly.pdbx_seq_one_letter_code
_entity_poly.pdbx_strand_id
1 'polypeptide(L)'
;MTISNAASASLEANPFVGEGGAYASVRPAYPDEAVAALLASARSRGGVTGDIDPAAGDPADSPSVEDASIVPAPAVPASSAPLRVADIGAGTGKMSELLARAGAVVDAVEPSDAMHAQASSIPGVTWHGGVAEDTGLPDGAFDIVVFAQSWHWVDSELAGREAARILAPGGTLGIVWNQMDVSIPWVHRLTRIMRSGDVHRPDRPPTPGGGFTPMRLTQVTWEDIMTPEQILTLGTTRSSFIRASQAGRDRMQANLRWYLYEHLGHAPGEEVAIPYTTLVWRAEREDA
;
A
#
# COMPACT_ATOMS: atom_id res chain seq x y z
N MET A 1 -23.62 -19.44 -7.74
CA MET A 1 -23.48 -18.38 -6.73
C MET A 1 -23.71 -17.07 -7.40
N THR A 2 -24.73 -16.32 -6.99
CA THR A 2 -25.08 -15.04 -7.64
C THR A 2 -24.24 -13.95 -7.00
N ILE A 3 -23.28 -13.40 -7.76
CA ILE A 3 -22.49 -12.25 -7.32
C ILE A 3 -23.47 -11.11 -7.01
N SER A 4 -23.32 -10.46 -5.86
CA SER A 4 -24.14 -9.31 -5.46
C SER A 4 -24.11 -8.21 -6.51
N ASN A 5 -25.23 -7.50 -6.74
CA ASN A 5 -25.32 -6.42 -7.73
C ASN A 5 -24.30 -5.29 -7.49
N ALA A 6 -23.89 -5.05 -6.25
CA ALA A 6 -22.86 -4.08 -5.89
C ALA A 6 -21.44 -4.52 -6.33
N ALA A 7 -21.11 -5.81 -6.16
CA ALA A 7 -19.85 -6.40 -6.61
C ALA A 7 -19.71 -6.37 -8.14
N SER A 8 -20.82 -6.61 -8.87
CA SER A 8 -20.83 -6.49 -10.33
C SER A 8 -20.59 -5.05 -10.82
N ALA A 9 -21.18 -4.05 -10.15
CA ALA A 9 -20.99 -2.64 -10.49
C ALA A 9 -19.55 -2.16 -10.21
N SER A 10 -18.90 -2.65 -9.16
CA SER A 10 -17.50 -2.36 -8.82
C SER A 10 -16.54 -2.95 -9.86
N LEU A 11 -16.77 -4.18 -10.32
CA LEU A 11 -15.98 -4.84 -11.35
C LEU A 11 -16.11 -4.14 -12.72
N GLU A 12 -17.32 -3.70 -13.10
CA GLU A 12 -17.55 -2.97 -14.37
C GLU A 12 -16.88 -1.58 -14.36
N ALA A 13 -16.69 -0.96 -13.20
CA ALA A 13 -16.02 0.32 -13.06
C ALA A 13 -14.49 0.22 -13.14
N ASN A 14 -13.90 -0.94 -12.85
CA ASN A 14 -12.45 -1.14 -12.83
C ASN A 14 -11.88 -1.29 -14.27
N PRO A 15 -11.07 -0.31 -14.77
CA PRO A 15 -10.55 -0.35 -16.13
C PRO A 15 -9.41 -1.36 -16.32
N PHE A 16 -8.92 -2.00 -15.27
CA PHE A 16 -7.77 -2.92 -15.30
C PHE A 16 -8.15 -4.39 -15.47
N VAL A 17 -9.45 -4.68 -15.56
CA VAL A 17 -9.94 -6.03 -15.89
C VAL A 17 -9.47 -6.38 -17.31
N GLY A 18 -8.42 -7.21 -17.44
CA GLY A 18 -7.83 -7.63 -18.73
C GLY A 18 -6.50 -6.97 -19.11
N GLU A 19 -6.00 -5.98 -18.38
CA GLU A 19 -4.75 -5.28 -18.67
C GLU A 19 -3.65 -5.67 -17.66
N GLY A 20 -2.58 -6.26 -18.11
CA GLY A 20 -1.62 -6.75 -17.11
C GLY A 20 -0.13 -6.57 -17.38
N GLY A 21 0.37 -6.80 -18.61
CA GLY A 21 1.82 -6.95 -18.86
C GLY A 21 2.65 -5.68 -18.63
N ALA A 22 2.25 -4.55 -19.22
CA ALA A 22 2.95 -3.27 -19.03
C ALA A 22 2.70 -2.66 -17.64
N TYR A 23 1.59 -3.02 -17.00
CA TYR A 23 1.21 -2.51 -15.68
C TYR A 23 2.23 -2.92 -14.60
N ALA A 24 2.57 -4.20 -14.53
CA ALA A 24 3.45 -4.74 -13.50
C ALA A 24 4.89 -4.18 -13.57
N SER A 25 5.39 -3.91 -14.80
CA SER A 25 6.79 -3.55 -15.02
C SER A 25 7.15 -2.12 -14.64
N VAL A 26 6.19 -1.16 -14.71
CA VAL A 26 6.47 0.27 -14.53
C VAL A 26 5.72 0.95 -13.39
N ARG A 27 4.77 0.25 -12.75
CA ARG A 27 4.14 0.80 -11.54
C ARG A 27 5.11 0.78 -10.38
N PRO A 28 5.23 1.87 -9.60
CA PRO A 28 6.15 1.93 -8.48
C PRO A 28 5.86 0.83 -7.46
N ALA A 29 6.91 0.32 -6.81
CA ALA A 29 6.80 -0.47 -5.59
C ALA A 29 6.44 0.42 -4.40
N TYR A 30 6.44 -0.12 -3.19
CA TYR A 30 6.27 0.67 -1.98
C TYR A 30 7.61 0.73 -1.24
N PRO A 31 7.94 1.85 -0.57
CA PRO A 31 9.14 1.91 0.25
C PRO A 31 9.04 0.98 1.46
N ASP A 32 10.18 0.44 1.88
CA ASP A 32 10.24 -0.50 3.02
C ASP A 32 9.70 0.11 4.32
N GLU A 33 9.85 1.42 4.49
CA GLU A 33 9.31 2.17 5.63
C GLU A 33 7.78 2.16 5.67
N ALA A 34 7.11 2.13 4.51
CA ALA A 34 5.65 2.01 4.45
C ALA A 34 5.19 0.62 4.88
N VAL A 35 5.91 -0.43 4.45
CA VAL A 35 5.67 -1.80 4.89
C VAL A 35 5.94 -1.95 6.40
N ALA A 36 7.05 -1.41 6.88
CA ALA A 36 7.39 -1.40 8.30
C ALA A 36 6.33 -0.70 9.14
N ALA A 37 5.78 0.44 8.66
CA ALA A 37 4.72 1.16 9.33
C ALA A 37 3.43 0.33 9.45
N LEU A 38 3.06 -0.46 8.44
CA LEU A 38 1.93 -1.39 8.51
C LEU A 38 2.16 -2.48 9.55
N LEU A 39 3.33 -3.13 9.53
CA LEU A 39 3.65 -4.27 10.39
C LEU A 39 3.86 -3.87 11.85
N ALA A 40 4.38 -2.66 12.14
CA ALA A 40 4.67 -2.19 13.48
C ALA A 40 3.42 -2.10 14.38
N SER A 41 2.27 -1.73 13.82
CA SER A 41 1.01 -1.62 14.56
C SER A 41 0.53 -2.97 15.12
N ALA A 42 0.77 -4.06 14.41
CA ALA A 42 0.39 -5.40 14.87
C ALA A 42 1.44 -6.01 15.84
N ARG A 43 2.72 -5.69 15.66
CA ARG A 43 3.80 -6.21 16.51
C ARG A 43 3.80 -5.62 17.93
N SER A 44 3.38 -4.36 18.10
CA SER A 44 3.27 -3.73 19.42
C SER A 44 2.24 -4.39 20.35
N ARG A 45 1.33 -5.22 19.82
CA ARG A 45 0.33 -5.97 20.59
C ARG A 45 0.83 -7.33 21.11
N GLY A 46 1.85 -7.92 20.49
CA GLY A 46 2.46 -9.19 20.94
C GLY A 46 3.42 -9.06 22.13
N GLY A 47 3.78 -7.85 22.51
CA GLY A 47 4.58 -7.55 23.69
C GLY A 47 3.65 -7.31 24.90
N VAL A 48 3.58 -8.26 25.82
CA VAL A 48 2.95 -8.07 27.13
C VAL A 48 3.58 -6.81 27.76
N THR A 49 2.78 -5.77 27.94
CA THR A 49 3.13 -4.64 28.79
C THR A 49 3.19 -5.13 30.24
N GLY A 50 4.40 -5.49 30.69
CA GLY A 50 4.66 -5.54 32.11
C GLY A 50 4.59 -4.08 32.60
N ASP A 51 3.57 -3.79 33.41
CA ASP A 51 3.47 -2.55 34.16
C ASP A 51 4.75 -2.34 34.94
N ILE A 52 5.59 -1.39 34.51
CA ILE A 52 6.67 -0.85 35.36
C ILE A 52 6.01 0.29 36.11
N ASP A 53 5.71 0.01 37.37
CA ASP A 53 5.31 1.01 38.39
C ASP A 53 6.43 2.06 38.55
N PRO A 54 6.21 3.36 38.24
CA PRO A 54 7.23 4.39 38.41
C PRO A 54 7.18 5.01 39.79
N ALA A 55 7.30 4.22 40.87
CA ALA A 55 7.39 4.75 42.21
C ALA A 55 8.35 3.90 43.05
N ALA A 56 9.64 4.21 43.06
CA ALA A 56 10.58 4.17 44.19
C ALA A 56 12.04 4.29 43.71
N GLY A 57 12.72 5.34 44.05
CA GLY A 57 14.16 5.47 43.89
C GLY A 57 14.67 6.90 43.99
N ASP A 58 15.08 7.30 45.19
CA ASP A 58 15.72 8.55 45.57
C ASP A 58 17.05 8.81 44.83
N PRO A 59 17.42 10.05 44.50
CA PRO A 59 18.62 10.38 43.76
C PRO A 59 19.81 10.67 44.65
N ALA A 60 20.71 9.71 44.83
CA ALA A 60 22.07 9.97 45.26
C ALA A 60 22.94 8.72 45.08
N ASP A 61 23.66 8.64 43.98
CA ASP A 61 25.10 8.28 43.98
C ASP A 61 25.60 8.21 42.52
N SER A 62 26.58 9.03 42.19
CA SER A 62 27.33 8.95 40.96
C SER A 62 28.60 8.12 41.19
N PRO A 63 28.84 7.04 40.46
CA PRO A 63 30.18 6.50 40.31
C PRO A 63 30.77 6.83 38.92
N SER A 64 32.04 7.10 38.98
CA SER A 64 33.01 7.43 37.95
C SER A 64 33.09 6.48 36.78
N VAL A 65 33.41 7.09 35.63
CA VAL A 65 33.73 6.46 34.34
C VAL A 65 34.98 5.59 34.46
N GLU A 66 34.84 4.28 34.29
CA GLU A 66 35.87 3.38 33.72
C GLU A 66 35.23 2.05 33.32
N ASP A 67 35.61 1.59 32.11
CA ASP A 67 35.35 0.29 31.52
C ASP A 67 34.11 0.18 30.60
N ALA A 68 34.31 0.54 29.33
CA ALA A 68 33.38 0.29 28.25
C ALA A 68 33.43 -1.19 27.83
N SER A 69 32.82 -2.05 28.60
CA SER A 69 32.45 -3.38 28.16
C SER A 69 31.29 -3.26 27.21
N ILE A 70 31.47 -3.68 25.90
CA ILE A 70 30.43 -3.79 24.87
C ILE A 70 29.36 -4.75 25.40
N VAL A 71 28.28 -4.20 25.95
CA VAL A 71 27.08 -4.97 26.26
C VAL A 71 26.44 -5.32 24.91
N PRO A 72 26.34 -6.61 24.51
CA PRO A 72 25.59 -6.95 23.31
C PRO A 72 24.14 -6.50 23.49
N ALA A 73 23.60 -5.84 22.45
CA ALA A 73 22.21 -5.44 22.42
C ALA A 73 21.32 -6.64 22.80
N PRO A 74 20.30 -6.46 23.64
CA PRO A 74 19.42 -7.55 24.03
C PRO A 74 18.84 -8.20 22.77
N ALA A 75 19.08 -9.48 22.62
CA ALA A 75 18.49 -10.29 21.56
C ALA A 75 16.96 -10.16 21.70
N VAL A 76 16.31 -9.59 20.69
CA VAL A 76 14.86 -9.58 20.60
C VAL A 76 14.38 -11.02 20.68
N PRO A 77 13.49 -11.41 21.61
CA PRO A 77 13.03 -12.77 21.72
C PRO A 77 12.35 -13.18 20.40
N ALA A 78 12.97 -14.08 19.66
CA ALA A 78 12.43 -14.70 18.47
C ALA A 78 11.35 -15.71 18.89
N SER A 79 10.13 -15.25 19.13
CA SER A 79 8.95 -16.12 19.29
C SER A 79 7.65 -15.30 19.23
N SER A 80 7.38 -14.68 18.08
CA SER A 80 6.01 -14.40 17.71
C SER A 80 5.74 -15.14 16.40
N ALA A 81 4.60 -15.82 16.31
CA ALA A 81 4.13 -16.39 15.05
C ALA A 81 4.16 -15.32 13.95
N PRO A 82 4.41 -15.68 12.69
CA PRO A 82 4.38 -14.72 11.61
C PRO A 82 3.00 -14.04 11.55
N LEU A 83 2.98 -12.72 11.31
CA LEU A 83 1.75 -11.96 11.14
C LEU A 83 0.97 -12.49 9.94
N ARG A 84 -0.33 -12.65 10.11
CA ARG A 84 -1.25 -13.00 9.04
C ARG A 84 -1.84 -11.72 8.44
N VAL A 85 -1.62 -11.53 7.14
CA VAL A 85 -2.03 -10.32 6.43
C VAL A 85 -2.95 -10.69 5.27
N ALA A 86 -4.09 -10.00 5.14
CA ALA A 86 -4.93 -10.04 3.95
C ALA A 86 -4.65 -8.80 3.09
N ASP A 87 -4.21 -8.98 1.83
CA ASP A 87 -4.01 -7.91 0.85
C ASP A 87 -5.19 -7.89 -0.10
N ILE A 88 -6.04 -6.85 0.00
CA ILE A 88 -7.32 -6.76 -0.70
C ILE A 88 -7.23 -5.86 -1.93
N GLY A 89 -7.59 -6.43 -3.09
CA GLY A 89 -7.33 -5.82 -4.39
C GLY A 89 -5.84 -5.86 -4.70
N ALA A 90 -5.22 -7.02 -4.49
CA ALA A 90 -3.77 -7.21 -4.54
C ALA A 90 -3.15 -6.94 -5.92
N GLY A 91 -3.96 -6.96 -6.98
CA GLY A 91 -3.53 -6.72 -8.35
C GLY A 91 -2.46 -7.73 -8.80
N THR A 92 -1.28 -7.26 -9.13
CA THR A 92 -0.13 -8.09 -9.49
C THR A 92 0.74 -8.51 -8.29
N GLY A 93 0.30 -8.25 -7.07
CA GLY A 93 0.94 -8.73 -5.84
C GLY A 93 2.14 -7.92 -5.33
N LYS A 94 2.32 -6.69 -5.76
CA LYS A 94 3.46 -5.85 -5.33
C LYS A 94 3.52 -5.64 -3.81
N MET A 95 2.38 -5.36 -3.17
CA MET A 95 2.32 -5.23 -1.72
C MET A 95 2.45 -6.60 -1.05
N SER A 96 1.75 -7.61 -1.58
CA SER A 96 1.82 -8.98 -1.08
C SER A 96 3.26 -9.52 -1.03
N GLU A 97 4.05 -9.26 -2.08
CA GLU A 97 5.46 -9.67 -2.16
C GLU A 97 6.32 -9.00 -1.08
N LEU A 98 6.14 -7.69 -0.86
CA LEU A 98 6.88 -6.95 0.15
C LEU A 98 6.52 -7.41 1.57
N LEU A 99 5.25 -7.65 1.84
CA LEU A 99 4.77 -8.18 3.11
C LEU A 99 5.33 -9.59 3.38
N ALA A 100 5.32 -10.48 2.37
CA ALA A 100 5.88 -11.82 2.49
C ALA A 100 7.40 -11.79 2.72
N ARG A 101 8.14 -10.91 2.01
CA ARG A 101 9.57 -10.69 2.24
C ARG A 101 9.86 -10.16 3.65
N ALA A 102 8.95 -9.39 4.23
CA ALA A 102 9.05 -8.90 5.61
C ALA A 102 8.66 -9.95 6.67
N GLY A 103 8.38 -11.20 6.24
CA GLY A 103 8.10 -12.35 7.09
C GLY A 103 6.63 -12.53 7.46
N ALA A 104 5.69 -11.88 6.78
CA ALA A 104 4.27 -12.13 6.97
C ALA A 104 3.80 -13.35 6.15
N VAL A 105 2.73 -14.00 6.60
CA VAL A 105 1.94 -14.95 5.80
C VAL A 105 0.81 -14.15 5.17
N VAL A 106 0.73 -14.16 3.84
CA VAL A 106 -0.16 -13.28 3.09
C VAL A 106 -1.23 -14.07 2.35
N ASP A 107 -2.48 -13.67 2.55
CA ASP A 107 -3.62 -14.08 1.75
C ASP A 107 -4.01 -12.89 0.85
N ALA A 108 -3.78 -13.03 -0.47
CA ALA A 108 -4.03 -11.99 -1.47
C ALA A 108 -5.38 -12.22 -2.14
N VAL A 109 -6.26 -11.21 -2.13
CA VAL A 109 -7.59 -11.26 -2.76
C VAL A 109 -7.59 -10.36 -3.98
N GLU A 110 -7.89 -10.92 -5.17
CA GLU A 110 -7.95 -10.17 -6.42
C GLU A 110 -9.09 -10.72 -7.31
N PRO A 111 -10.03 -9.86 -7.74
CA PRO A 111 -11.14 -10.29 -8.59
C PRO A 111 -10.76 -10.52 -10.06
N SER A 112 -9.61 -10.01 -10.52
CA SER A 112 -9.18 -10.11 -11.93
C SER A 112 -8.27 -11.30 -12.15
N ASP A 113 -8.76 -12.32 -12.87
CA ASP A 113 -7.94 -13.47 -13.28
C ASP A 113 -6.71 -13.04 -14.09
N ALA A 114 -6.81 -11.97 -14.88
CA ALA A 114 -5.70 -11.45 -15.68
C ALA A 114 -4.59 -10.82 -14.83
N MET A 115 -4.94 -10.16 -13.73
CA MET A 115 -3.99 -9.64 -12.74
C MET A 115 -3.37 -10.78 -11.95
N HIS A 116 -4.20 -11.71 -11.46
CA HIS A 116 -3.75 -12.90 -10.74
C HIS A 116 -2.77 -13.75 -11.57
N ALA A 117 -3.04 -13.98 -12.85
CA ALA A 117 -2.16 -14.74 -13.74
C ALA A 117 -0.75 -14.15 -13.89
N GLN A 118 -0.57 -12.85 -13.65
CA GLN A 118 0.72 -12.15 -13.68
C GLN A 118 1.45 -12.17 -12.34
N ALA A 119 0.72 -12.33 -11.26
CA ALA A 119 1.25 -12.42 -9.90
C ALA A 119 1.89 -13.78 -9.58
N SER A 120 2.29 -14.55 -10.59
CA SER A 120 2.73 -15.94 -10.53
C SER A 120 3.67 -16.24 -9.35
N SER A 121 3.25 -17.18 -8.51
CA SER A 121 3.97 -17.86 -7.41
C SER A 121 4.96 -17.00 -6.60
N ILE A 122 4.41 -16.00 -5.89
CA ILE A 122 5.18 -15.29 -4.86
C ILE A 122 5.24 -16.22 -3.64
N PRO A 123 6.43 -16.66 -3.18
CA PRO A 123 6.55 -17.49 -1.99
C PRO A 123 5.95 -16.82 -0.75
N GLY A 124 5.16 -17.55 0.02
CA GLY A 124 4.49 -17.04 1.21
C GLY A 124 3.19 -16.28 0.96
N VAL A 125 2.68 -16.27 -0.29
CA VAL A 125 1.40 -15.67 -0.67
C VAL A 125 0.44 -16.74 -1.16
N THR A 126 -0.76 -16.75 -0.56
CA THR A 126 -1.90 -17.57 -1.02
C THR A 126 -2.89 -16.67 -1.76
N TRP A 127 -3.32 -17.09 -2.95
CA TRP A 127 -4.20 -16.29 -3.79
C TRP A 127 -5.65 -16.76 -3.72
N HIS A 128 -6.57 -15.80 -3.64
CA HIS A 128 -8.01 -16.01 -3.59
C HIS A 128 -8.72 -15.14 -4.64
N GLY A 129 -9.68 -15.71 -5.34
CA GLY A 129 -10.62 -14.94 -6.14
C GLY A 129 -11.70 -14.36 -5.22
N GLY A 130 -11.95 -13.05 -5.30
CA GLY A 130 -12.96 -12.38 -4.45
C GLY A 130 -12.97 -10.88 -4.69
N VAL A 131 -13.95 -10.21 -4.11
CA VAL A 131 -14.07 -8.75 -4.10
C VAL A 131 -13.87 -8.22 -2.68
N ALA A 132 -13.59 -6.94 -2.55
CA ALA A 132 -13.32 -6.31 -1.26
C ALA A 132 -14.49 -6.37 -0.29
N GLU A 133 -15.70 -6.39 -0.82
CA GLU A 133 -16.97 -6.41 -0.09
C GLU A 133 -17.40 -7.83 0.34
N ASP A 134 -16.78 -8.87 -0.26
CA ASP A 134 -17.00 -10.30 0.03
C ASP A 134 -15.74 -11.08 -0.37
N THR A 135 -14.80 -11.16 0.56
CA THR A 135 -13.48 -11.76 0.33
C THR A 135 -13.48 -13.28 0.33
N GLY A 136 -14.49 -13.90 0.97
CA GLY A 136 -14.54 -15.33 1.26
C GLY A 136 -13.50 -15.79 2.31
N LEU A 137 -12.75 -14.87 2.92
CA LEU A 137 -11.77 -15.18 3.95
C LEU A 137 -12.44 -15.44 5.31
N PRO A 138 -11.82 -16.23 6.22
CA PRO A 138 -12.41 -16.58 7.51
C PRO A 138 -12.47 -15.38 8.48
N ASP A 139 -13.48 -15.42 9.39
CA ASP A 139 -13.68 -14.42 10.44
C ASP A 139 -12.49 -14.38 11.40
N GLY A 140 -12.08 -13.17 11.80
CA GLY A 140 -11.12 -12.95 12.87
C GLY A 140 -9.75 -13.58 12.67
N ALA A 141 -9.36 -13.86 11.42
CA ALA A 141 -8.19 -14.66 11.10
C ALA A 141 -6.92 -13.83 10.83
N PHE A 142 -7.04 -12.52 10.65
CA PHE A 142 -5.93 -11.69 10.19
C PHE A 142 -5.53 -10.63 11.21
N ASP A 143 -4.23 -10.43 11.38
CA ASP A 143 -3.66 -9.35 12.19
C ASP A 143 -3.74 -8.01 11.48
N ILE A 144 -3.64 -8.04 10.14
CA ILE A 144 -3.67 -6.87 9.27
C ILE A 144 -4.52 -7.16 8.05
N VAL A 145 -5.36 -6.21 7.67
CA VAL A 145 -6.01 -6.14 6.35
C VAL A 145 -5.50 -4.89 5.66
N VAL A 146 -4.94 -5.02 4.47
CA VAL A 146 -4.39 -3.90 3.72
C VAL A 146 -5.08 -3.71 2.37
N PHE A 147 -5.32 -2.44 2.03
CA PHE A 147 -5.78 -1.97 0.73
C PHE A 147 -4.68 -1.10 0.13
N ALA A 148 -3.86 -1.66 -0.75
CA ALA A 148 -2.77 -0.95 -1.40
C ALA A 148 -3.18 -0.50 -2.81
N GLN A 149 -3.45 0.79 -2.99
CA GLN A 149 -3.96 1.38 -4.25
C GLN A 149 -5.32 0.81 -4.71
N SER A 150 -6.10 0.23 -3.82
CA SER A 150 -7.38 -0.42 -4.16
C SER A 150 -8.60 0.24 -3.52
N TRP A 151 -8.46 0.95 -2.40
CA TRP A 151 -9.58 1.52 -1.63
C TRP A 151 -10.52 2.44 -2.42
N HIS A 152 -10.04 3.13 -3.43
CA HIS A 152 -10.86 4.04 -4.24
C HIS A 152 -11.73 3.33 -5.31
N TRP A 153 -11.67 2.01 -5.38
CA TRP A 153 -12.47 1.19 -6.28
C TRP A 153 -13.63 0.46 -5.58
N VAL A 154 -13.67 0.50 -4.25
CA VAL A 154 -14.60 -0.29 -3.44
C VAL A 154 -15.71 0.56 -2.82
N ASP A 155 -16.81 -0.10 -2.44
CA ASP A 155 -17.77 0.49 -1.52
C ASP A 155 -17.14 0.52 -0.12
N SER A 156 -16.75 1.71 0.35
CA SER A 156 -15.99 1.88 1.59
C SER A 156 -16.75 1.39 2.84
N GLU A 157 -18.08 1.43 2.82
CA GLU A 157 -18.93 0.96 3.92
C GLU A 157 -18.98 -0.57 3.95
N LEU A 158 -19.17 -1.22 2.79
CA LEU A 158 -19.20 -2.67 2.68
C LEU A 158 -17.82 -3.29 2.89
N ALA A 159 -16.80 -2.74 2.22
CA ALA A 159 -15.42 -3.21 2.36
C ALA A 159 -14.87 -2.99 3.78
N GLY A 160 -15.26 -1.90 4.45
CA GLY A 160 -14.91 -1.67 5.85
C GLY A 160 -15.53 -2.72 6.78
N ARG A 161 -16.79 -3.08 6.60
CA ARG A 161 -17.43 -4.15 7.36
C ARG A 161 -16.79 -5.52 7.11
N GLU A 162 -16.46 -5.82 5.87
CA GLU A 162 -15.77 -7.07 5.52
C GLU A 162 -14.37 -7.12 6.13
N ALA A 163 -13.60 -6.02 6.04
CA ALA A 163 -12.31 -5.91 6.71
C ALA A 163 -12.43 -6.13 8.24
N ALA A 164 -13.43 -5.52 8.88
CA ALA A 164 -13.68 -5.72 10.30
C ALA A 164 -14.04 -7.17 10.64
N ARG A 165 -14.80 -7.87 9.76
CA ARG A 165 -15.16 -9.28 9.96
C ARG A 165 -13.94 -10.19 9.96
N ILE A 166 -13.04 -10.03 8.98
CA ILE A 166 -11.86 -10.91 8.81
C ILE A 166 -10.71 -10.57 9.74
N LEU A 167 -10.61 -9.33 10.25
CA LEU A 167 -9.60 -8.93 11.24
C LEU A 167 -9.83 -9.62 12.58
N ALA A 168 -8.76 -10.04 13.24
CA ALA A 168 -8.76 -10.41 14.65
C ALA A 168 -9.17 -9.21 15.53
N PRO A 169 -9.67 -9.42 16.78
CA PRO A 169 -9.90 -8.34 17.72
C PRO A 169 -8.67 -7.42 17.85
N GLY A 170 -8.86 -6.11 17.77
CA GLY A 170 -7.79 -5.13 17.74
C GLY A 170 -6.89 -5.18 16.49
N GLY A 171 -7.20 -5.99 15.47
CA GLY A 171 -6.47 -6.07 14.20
C GLY A 171 -6.39 -4.72 13.48
N THR A 172 -5.43 -4.55 12.60
CA THR A 172 -5.15 -3.29 11.92
C THR A 172 -5.73 -3.27 10.50
N LEU A 173 -6.54 -2.27 10.18
CA LEU A 173 -6.85 -1.89 8.81
C LEU A 173 -5.78 -0.92 8.30
N GLY A 174 -5.14 -1.23 7.17
CA GLY A 174 -4.20 -0.39 6.46
C GLY A 174 -4.73 0.06 5.11
N ILE A 175 -4.69 1.35 4.79
CA ILE A 175 -5.02 1.90 3.47
C ILE A 175 -3.81 2.67 2.97
N VAL A 176 -3.24 2.23 1.84
CA VAL A 176 -1.96 2.72 1.33
C VAL A 176 -2.12 3.32 -0.05
N TRP A 177 -1.63 4.54 -0.22
CA TRP A 177 -1.54 5.19 -1.52
C TRP A 177 -0.13 5.68 -1.81
N ASN A 178 0.41 5.27 -2.95
CA ASN A 178 1.56 5.90 -3.57
C ASN A 178 1.08 6.98 -4.52
N GLN A 179 1.65 8.16 -4.42
CA GLN A 179 1.40 9.26 -5.34
C GLN A 179 2.67 10.06 -5.60
N MET A 180 2.80 10.60 -6.79
CA MET A 180 3.88 11.53 -7.10
C MET A 180 3.74 12.78 -6.22
N ASP A 181 4.86 13.36 -5.79
CA ASP A 181 4.85 14.57 -4.99
C ASP A 181 4.50 15.80 -5.83
N VAL A 182 3.22 16.14 -5.85
CA VAL A 182 2.69 17.27 -6.61
C VAL A 182 3.01 18.64 -6.00
N SER A 183 3.68 18.71 -4.87
CA SER A 183 4.21 19.96 -4.32
C SER A 183 5.38 20.49 -5.16
N ILE A 184 6.02 19.61 -5.93
CA ILE A 184 7.13 19.92 -6.83
C ILE A 184 6.57 20.30 -8.21
N PRO A 185 6.83 21.51 -8.72
CA PRO A 185 6.15 22.04 -9.92
C PRO A 185 6.25 21.16 -11.17
N TRP A 186 7.42 20.58 -11.45
CA TRP A 186 7.59 19.73 -12.63
C TRP A 186 6.86 18.39 -12.48
N VAL A 187 6.83 17.82 -11.28
CA VAL A 187 6.08 16.61 -10.97
C VAL A 187 4.57 16.85 -11.09
N HIS A 188 4.10 17.99 -10.57
CA HIS A 188 2.70 18.40 -10.72
C HIS A 188 2.30 18.50 -12.20
N ARG A 189 3.17 19.12 -13.03
CA ARG A 189 2.90 19.19 -14.46
C ARG A 189 2.89 17.80 -15.12
N LEU A 190 3.80 16.91 -14.73
CA LEU A 190 3.86 15.53 -15.20
C LEU A 190 2.54 14.79 -14.90
N THR A 191 2.04 14.87 -13.67
CA THR A 191 0.78 14.22 -13.27
C THR A 191 -0.41 14.77 -14.04
N ARG A 192 -0.44 16.06 -14.35
CA ARG A 192 -1.49 16.67 -15.16
C ARG A 192 -1.48 16.19 -16.61
N ILE A 193 -0.29 16.01 -17.21
CA ILE A 193 -0.17 15.46 -18.56
C ILE A 193 -0.67 14.02 -18.59
N MET A 194 -0.27 13.21 -17.60
CA MET A 194 -0.73 11.82 -17.43
C MET A 194 -2.20 11.71 -17.01
N ARG A 195 -2.84 12.80 -16.58
CA ARG A 195 -4.19 12.82 -15.99
C ARG A 195 -4.32 11.76 -14.90
N SER A 196 -3.32 11.71 -14.01
CA SER A 196 -3.27 10.68 -12.97
C SER A 196 -4.40 10.78 -11.94
N GLY A 197 -5.06 11.91 -11.79
CA GLY A 197 -6.34 12.09 -11.10
C GLY A 197 -6.34 11.89 -9.57
N ASP A 198 -5.49 11.03 -9.11
CA ASP A 198 -5.53 10.49 -7.73
C ASP A 198 -4.56 11.25 -6.85
N VAL A 199 -4.96 12.42 -6.38
CA VAL A 199 -4.22 13.14 -5.35
C VAL A 199 -4.96 12.96 -4.02
N HIS A 200 -4.52 11.94 -3.26
CA HIS A 200 -5.01 11.73 -1.89
C HIS A 200 -4.36 12.76 -0.97
N ARG A 201 -5.12 13.31 -0.06
CA ARG A 201 -4.68 14.41 0.79
C ARG A 201 -4.43 13.93 2.21
N PRO A 202 -3.30 14.34 2.83
CA PRO A 202 -3.00 14.00 4.22
C PRO A 202 -4.02 14.55 5.23
N ASP A 203 -4.76 15.60 4.86
CA ASP A 203 -5.81 16.21 5.69
C ASP A 203 -7.21 15.62 5.45
N ARG A 204 -7.32 14.58 4.61
CA ARG A 204 -8.57 13.90 4.30
C ARG A 204 -8.41 12.38 4.50
N PRO A 205 -8.58 11.90 5.74
CA PRO A 205 -8.49 10.46 6.02
C PRO A 205 -9.59 9.70 5.27
N PRO A 206 -9.30 8.46 4.83
CA PRO A 206 -10.34 7.57 4.34
C PRO A 206 -11.32 7.24 5.47
N THR A 207 -12.58 6.97 5.09
CA THR A 207 -13.66 6.65 6.03
C THR A 207 -14.11 5.22 5.77
N PRO A 208 -13.56 4.22 6.47
CA PRO A 208 -14.10 2.86 6.44
C PRO A 208 -15.46 2.83 7.15
N GLY A 209 -16.32 1.89 6.78
CA GLY A 209 -17.52 1.57 7.53
C GLY A 209 -17.17 1.27 8.99
N GLY A 210 -18.15 1.40 9.92
CA GLY A 210 -17.95 1.40 11.37
C GLY A 210 -17.16 0.24 11.97
N GLY A 211 -16.71 0.41 13.21
CA GLY A 211 -15.94 -0.57 13.97
C GLY A 211 -14.42 -0.36 13.92
N PHE A 212 -13.98 0.84 13.59
CA PHE A 212 -12.55 1.22 13.57
C PHE A 212 -12.28 2.50 14.35
N THR A 213 -11.13 2.53 15.03
CA THR A 213 -10.61 3.76 15.64
C THR A 213 -10.36 4.83 14.56
N PRO A 214 -10.20 6.11 14.95
CA PRO A 214 -9.81 7.15 14.00
C PRO A 214 -8.53 6.80 13.24
N MET A 215 -8.54 7.04 11.92
CA MET A 215 -7.39 6.81 11.04
C MET A 215 -6.17 7.62 11.47
N ARG A 216 -5.01 6.97 11.56
CA ARG A 216 -3.69 7.57 11.81
C ARG A 216 -2.84 7.50 10.56
N LEU A 217 -2.22 8.61 10.18
CA LEU A 217 -1.36 8.71 9.01
C LEU A 217 0.12 8.55 9.37
N THR A 218 0.82 7.72 8.60
CA THR A 218 2.27 7.79 8.44
C THR A 218 2.55 8.18 6.98
N GLN A 219 3.36 9.20 6.79
CA GLN A 219 3.74 9.68 5.46
C GLN A 219 5.22 9.37 5.23
N VAL A 220 5.53 8.75 4.09
CA VAL A 220 6.89 8.39 3.67
C VAL A 220 7.19 9.09 2.35
N THR A 221 8.26 9.84 2.29
CA THR A 221 8.77 10.47 1.05
C THR A 221 9.94 9.67 0.50
N TRP A 222 9.96 9.44 -0.80
CA TRP A 222 10.98 8.63 -1.46
C TRP A 222 11.07 8.99 -2.94
N GLU A 223 12.01 8.42 -3.65
CA GLU A 223 12.20 8.63 -5.07
C GLU A 223 12.11 7.31 -5.84
N ASP A 224 11.37 7.33 -6.95
CA ASP A 224 11.31 6.22 -7.90
C ASP A 224 12.20 6.55 -9.09
N ILE A 225 13.22 5.74 -9.32
CA ILE A 225 14.19 5.95 -10.40
C ILE A 225 13.69 5.32 -11.67
N MET A 226 13.39 6.13 -12.66
CA MET A 226 12.83 5.70 -13.95
C MET A 226 13.53 6.37 -15.11
N THR A 227 13.61 5.68 -16.26
CA THR A 227 14.00 6.34 -17.50
C THR A 227 12.80 7.07 -18.13
N PRO A 228 13.02 8.06 -19.03
CA PRO A 228 11.94 8.70 -19.78
C PRO A 228 11.04 7.70 -20.51
N GLU A 229 11.57 6.61 -21.02
CA GLU A 229 10.81 5.54 -21.70
C GLU A 229 9.90 4.80 -20.73
N GLN A 230 10.37 4.54 -19.50
CA GLN A 230 9.56 3.94 -18.44
C GLN A 230 8.46 4.91 -17.98
N ILE A 231 8.75 6.21 -17.89
CA ILE A 231 7.74 7.24 -17.57
C ILE A 231 6.67 7.32 -18.66
N LEU A 232 7.05 7.25 -19.94
CA LEU A 232 6.12 7.17 -21.07
C LEU A 232 5.21 5.94 -20.94
N THR A 233 5.79 4.78 -20.61
CA THR A 233 5.07 3.53 -20.39
C THR A 233 4.16 3.64 -19.16
N LEU A 234 4.63 4.22 -18.05
CA LEU A 234 3.81 4.49 -16.86
C LEU A 234 2.55 5.31 -17.21
N GLY A 235 2.68 6.29 -18.10
CA GLY A 235 1.55 7.06 -18.60
C GLY A 235 0.46 6.20 -19.25
N THR A 236 0.82 5.13 -19.96
CA THR A 236 -0.15 4.23 -20.61
C THR A 236 -0.91 3.35 -19.64
N THR A 237 -0.40 3.13 -18.43
CA THR A 237 -1.03 2.29 -17.40
C THR A 237 -2.07 3.04 -16.56
N ARG A 238 -2.30 4.33 -16.82
CA ARG A 238 -3.28 5.13 -16.07
C ARG A 238 -4.70 4.86 -16.56
N SER A 239 -5.66 4.80 -15.65
CA SER A 239 -7.07 4.59 -15.98
C SER A 239 -7.61 5.62 -16.99
N SER A 240 -7.13 6.86 -16.89
CA SER A 240 -7.46 7.94 -17.83
C SER A 240 -6.97 7.67 -19.27
N PHE A 241 -5.81 7.02 -19.42
CA PHE A 241 -5.28 6.60 -20.72
C PHE A 241 -6.07 5.43 -21.29
N ILE A 242 -6.32 4.41 -20.48
CA ILE A 242 -7.05 3.19 -20.86
C ILE A 242 -8.45 3.54 -21.38
N ARG A 243 -9.15 4.46 -20.70
CA ARG A 243 -10.49 4.93 -21.08
C ARG A 243 -10.51 5.97 -22.22
N ALA A 244 -9.36 6.51 -22.63
CA ALA A 244 -9.30 7.55 -23.64
C ALA A 244 -9.51 6.99 -25.05
N SER A 245 -10.03 7.84 -25.97
CA SER A 245 -10.01 7.56 -27.40
C SER A 245 -8.57 7.50 -27.94
N GLN A 246 -8.37 6.87 -29.10
CA GLN A 246 -7.04 6.77 -29.73
C GLN A 246 -6.39 8.16 -29.87
N ALA A 247 -7.10 9.15 -30.39
CA ALA A 247 -6.60 10.52 -30.51
C ALA A 247 -6.25 11.16 -29.15
N GLY A 248 -6.94 10.76 -28.06
CA GLY A 248 -6.63 11.17 -26.69
C GLY A 248 -5.34 10.55 -26.17
N ARG A 249 -5.14 9.25 -26.44
CA ARG A 249 -3.91 8.50 -26.11
C ARG A 249 -2.72 9.07 -26.84
N ASP A 250 -2.82 9.28 -28.16
CA ASP A 250 -1.75 9.85 -28.99
C ASP A 250 -1.33 11.23 -28.50
N ARG A 251 -2.30 12.09 -28.18
CA ARG A 251 -2.05 13.42 -27.64
C ARG A 251 -1.36 13.37 -26.29
N MET A 252 -1.78 12.48 -25.39
CA MET A 252 -1.14 12.32 -24.07
C MET A 252 0.31 11.88 -24.24
N GLN A 253 0.58 10.89 -25.11
CA GLN A 253 1.93 10.39 -25.35
C GLN A 253 2.82 11.44 -26.02
N ALA A 254 2.29 12.20 -26.99
CA ALA A 254 3.04 13.29 -27.63
C ALA A 254 3.41 14.39 -26.63
N ASN A 255 2.45 14.81 -25.77
CA ASN A 255 2.69 15.83 -24.76
C ASN A 255 3.71 15.35 -23.70
N LEU A 256 3.62 14.07 -23.30
CA LEU A 256 4.51 13.50 -22.31
C LEU A 256 5.94 13.40 -22.87
N ARG A 257 6.08 12.95 -24.13
CA ARG A 257 7.36 12.89 -24.84
C ARG A 257 8.01 14.28 -24.96
N TRP A 258 7.25 15.27 -25.42
CA TRP A 258 7.71 16.65 -25.52
C TRP A 258 8.13 17.18 -24.15
N TYR A 259 7.36 16.89 -23.10
CA TYR A 259 7.65 17.38 -21.75
C TYR A 259 8.95 16.80 -21.19
N LEU A 260 9.19 15.50 -21.38
CA LEU A 260 10.40 14.82 -20.87
C LEU A 260 11.64 15.23 -21.66
N TYR A 261 11.60 15.16 -22.97
CA TYR A 261 12.81 15.32 -23.81
C TYR A 261 13.11 16.76 -24.17
N GLU A 262 12.10 17.56 -24.52
CA GLU A 262 12.32 18.92 -25.02
C GLU A 262 12.18 19.98 -23.93
N HIS A 263 11.25 19.84 -23.01
CA HIS A 263 11.02 20.83 -21.96
C HIS A 263 11.91 20.62 -20.75
N LEU A 264 12.03 19.38 -20.25
CA LEU A 264 12.93 19.03 -19.14
C LEU A 264 14.36 18.71 -19.59
N GLY A 265 14.56 18.36 -20.88
CA GLY A 265 15.86 18.13 -21.48
C GLY A 265 16.51 16.80 -21.15
N HIS A 266 15.73 15.80 -20.72
CA HIS A 266 16.28 14.48 -20.43
C HIS A 266 16.75 13.77 -21.69
N ALA A 267 17.85 13.03 -21.58
CA ALA A 267 18.35 12.16 -22.63
C ALA A 267 17.61 10.78 -22.60
N PRO A 268 17.51 10.10 -23.75
CA PRO A 268 17.03 8.70 -23.76
C PRO A 268 17.88 7.82 -22.84
N GLY A 269 17.21 7.01 -21.99
CA GLY A 269 17.87 6.11 -21.06
C GLY A 269 18.46 6.77 -19.80
N GLU A 270 18.34 8.09 -19.65
CA GLU A 270 18.77 8.81 -18.44
C GLU A 270 17.95 8.39 -17.24
N GLU A 271 18.58 8.25 -16.07
CA GLU A 271 17.87 8.00 -14.81
C GLU A 271 17.27 9.30 -14.27
N VAL A 272 15.95 9.31 -14.10
CA VAL A 272 15.18 10.42 -13.57
C VAL A 272 14.60 10.00 -12.22
N ALA A 273 14.99 10.69 -11.16
CA ALA A 273 14.42 10.50 -9.84
C ALA A 273 13.06 11.21 -9.77
N ILE A 274 11.98 10.43 -9.66
CA ILE A 274 10.63 10.97 -9.51
C ILE A 274 10.27 10.97 -8.04
N PRO A 275 10.09 12.15 -7.42
CA PRO A 275 9.64 12.23 -6.03
C PRO A 275 8.24 11.67 -5.84
N TYR A 276 8.10 10.80 -4.85
CA TYR A 276 6.86 10.16 -4.42
C TYR A 276 6.58 10.42 -2.95
N THR A 277 5.31 10.38 -2.63
CA THR A 277 4.82 10.30 -1.25
C THR A 277 3.94 9.08 -1.11
N THR A 278 4.23 8.24 -0.13
CA THR A 278 3.36 7.12 0.28
C THR A 278 2.60 7.54 1.52
N LEU A 279 1.27 7.49 1.45
CA LEU A 279 0.36 7.71 2.57
C LEU A 279 -0.04 6.34 3.12
N VAL A 280 0.32 6.06 4.37
CA VAL A 280 -0.06 4.84 5.09
C VAL A 280 -1.05 5.21 6.17
N TRP A 281 -2.34 5.04 5.89
CA TRP A 281 -3.41 5.21 6.85
C TRP A 281 -3.65 3.92 7.60
N ARG A 282 -3.82 4.00 8.93
CA ARG A 282 -4.08 2.84 9.78
C ARG A 282 -5.15 3.15 10.80
N ALA A 283 -6.00 2.16 11.05
CA ALA A 283 -6.97 2.16 12.14
C ALA A 283 -7.01 0.78 12.78
N GLU A 284 -7.36 0.69 14.03
CA GLU A 284 -7.54 -0.58 14.74
C GLU A 284 -9.01 -0.95 14.73
N ARG A 285 -9.30 -2.25 14.59
CA ARG A 285 -10.65 -2.76 14.78
C ARG A 285 -11.05 -2.56 16.23
N GLU A 286 -12.16 -1.87 16.46
CA GLU A 286 -12.77 -1.75 17.79
C GLU A 286 -13.40 -3.09 18.21
N ASP A 287 -13.22 -3.46 19.46
CA ASP A 287 -13.95 -4.59 20.04
C ASP A 287 -15.44 -4.21 20.18
N ALA A 288 -16.31 -5.09 19.71
CA ALA A 288 -17.77 -4.87 19.72
C ALA A 288 -18.34 -5.06 21.13
#